data_1fb2d88df2634eb8a69a55fadf736773
#
_entry.id   1fb2d88df2634eb8a69a55fadf736773
#
_cell.length_a   1.000
_cell.length_b   1.000
_cell.length_c   1.000
_cell.angle_alpha   90.00
_cell.angle_beta   90.00
_cell.angle_gamma   90.00
#
_symmetry.space_group_name_H-M   'P 1'
#
loop_
_entity.id
_entity.type
_entity.pdbx_description
1 polymer ?
#
loop_
_entity_poly.entity_id
_entity_poly.type
_entity_poly.pdbx_seq_one_letter_code
_entity_poly.pdbx_strand_id
1 'polypeptide(L)'
;MERNHDYLFMADAMLGKIARKLRMFGFDTIYDPNIDDIDILASAKCKGRIVLTSDRLLFNKCKKNGVDTILIAKETEIENLVTIFSSLNIKSVNSQNVPYLCTCCNGLLDTIKDKNSIKDHIPARLLQSGKIFYMCTNCKKIYWRGTHMENISCLIKEINIKLKSLN
;
A
#
# COMPACT_ATOMS: atom_id res chain seq x y z
N MET A 1 7.36 -19.54 1.95
CA MET A 1 7.17 -18.15 2.42
C MET A 1 6.66 -17.37 1.21
N GLU A 2 5.33 -17.32 1.05
CA GLU A 2 4.71 -16.66 -0.09
C GLU A 2 4.94 -15.15 0.05
N ARG A 3 5.62 -14.59 -0.93
CA ARG A 3 5.83 -13.15 -1.02
C ARG A 3 4.53 -12.54 -1.53
N ASN A 4 3.97 -11.56 -0.82
CA ASN A 4 2.87 -10.71 -1.31
C ASN A 4 3.28 -9.87 -2.54
N HIS A 5 4.37 -10.25 -3.24
CA HIS A 5 5.01 -9.44 -4.27
C HIS A 5 4.47 -9.66 -5.69
N ASP A 6 3.52 -10.58 -5.87
CA ASP A 6 3.06 -10.95 -7.22
C ASP A 6 2.03 -9.96 -7.80
N TYR A 7 1.43 -9.11 -6.95
CA TYR A 7 0.41 -8.16 -7.38
C TYR A 7 0.95 -6.74 -7.42
N LEU A 8 0.84 -6.13 -8.58
CA LEU A 8 1.18 -4.73 -8.82
C LEU A 8 -0.12 -3.93 -9.00
N PHE A 9 -0.28 -2.86 -8.26
CA PHE A 9 -1.50 -2.06 -8.31
C PHE A 9 -1.28 -0.69 -8.95
N MET A 10 -2.35 -0.17 -9.52
CA MET A 10 -2.51 1.20 -9.96
C MET A 10 -3.77 1.76 -9.32
N ALA A 11 -3.65 2.67 -8.38
CA ALA A 11 -4.79 3.26 -7.69
C ALA A 11 -5.22 4.55 -8.37
N ASP A 12 -6.52 4.65 -8.62
CA ASP A 12 -7.20 5.85 -9.11
C ASP A 12 -7.01 7.04 -8.13
N ALA A 13 -7.11 8.26 -8.65
CA ALA A 13 -6.87 9.53 -7.93
C ALA A 13 -7.63 9.65 -6.60
N MET A 14 -8.82 9.06 -6.49
CA MET A 14 -9.64 9.06 -5.27
C MET A 14 -9.16 8.08 -4.19
N LEU A 15 -8.28 7.14 -4.50
CA LEU A 15 -7.92 6.01 -3.63
C LEU A 15 -6.60 6.18 -2.87
N GLY A 16 -6.17 7.41 -2.62
CA GLY A 16 -4.89 7.68 -1.95
C GLY A 16 -4.73 7.04 -0.57
N LYS A 17 -5.81 6.90 0.22
CA LYS A 17 -5.78 6.20 1.51
C LYS A 17 -5.55 4.69 1.32
N ILE A 18 -6.23 4.08 0.37
CA ILE A 18 -6.07 2.66 0.02
C ILE A 18 -4.65 2.39 -0.50
N ALA A 19 -4.14 3.24 -1.40
CA ALA A 19 -2.78 3.11 -1.92
C ALA A 19 -1.72 3.12 -0.79
N ARG A 20 -1.86 4.03 0.18
CA ARG A 20 -0.97 4.08 1.35
C ARG A 20 -1.03 2.79 2.18
N LYS A 21 -2.23 2.24 2.42
CA LYS A 21 -2.40 0.99 3.18
C LYS A 21 -1.78 -0.20 2.45
N LEU A 22 -2.01 -0.31 1.14
CA LEU A 22 -1.41 -1.37 0.33
C LEU A 22 0.13 -1.32 0.37
N ARG A 23 0.74 -0.13 0.25
CA ARG A 23 2.20 0.07 0.41
C ARG A 23 2.68 -0.36 1.81
N MET A 24 1.91 -0.07 2.86
CA MET A 24 2.23 -0.51 4.23
C MET A 24 2.19 -2.03 4.38
N PHE A 25 1.38 -2.72 3.58
CA PHE A 25 1.31 -4.18 3.55
C PHE A 25 2.30 -4.81 2.56
N GLY A 26 3.15 -3.98 1.92
CA GLY A 26 4.20 -4.44 1.02
C GLY A 26 3.78 -4.63 -0.44
N PHE A 27 2.58 -4.16 -0.82
CA PHE A 27 2.12 -4.22 -2.20
C PHE A 27 2.59 -2.99 -3.01
N ASP A 28 3.30 -3.23 -4.10
CA ASP A 28 3.68 -2.18 -5.05
C ASP A 28 2.41 -1.51 -5.61
N THR A 29 2.21 -0.25 -5.25
CA THR A 29 0.99 0.48 -5.61
C THR A 29 1.35 1.86 -6.11
N ILE A 30 1.19 2.10 -7.42
CA ILE A 30 1.32 3.44 -8.00
C ILE A 30 0.05 4.23 -7.68
N TYR A 31 0.25 5.49 -7.34
CA TYR A 31 -0.82 6.46 -7.07
C TYR A 31 -0.32 7.86 -7.37
N ASP A 32 -1.09 8.60 -8.14
CA ASP A 32 -0.93 10.03 -8.37
C ASP A 32 -2.32 10.68 -8.29
N PRO A 33 -2.50 11.72 -7.43
CA PRO A 33 -3.80 12.39 -7.28
C PRO A 33 -4.24 13.18 -8.53
N ASN A 34 -3.32 13.43 -9.46
CA ASN A 34 -3.57 14.21 -10.68
C ASN A 34 -3.61 13.35 -11.95
N ILE A 35 -3.52 12.02 -11.82
CA ILE A 35 -3.51 11.13 -12.97
C ILE A 35 -4.89 11.06 -13.62
N ASP A 36 -4.93 11.09 -14.94
CA ASP A 36 -6.17 10.90 -15.69
C ASP A 36 -6.40 9.43 -16.08
N ASP A 37 -7.63 9.13 -16.52
CA ASP A 37 -8.05 7.77 -16.90
C ASP A 37 -7.23 7.17 -18.04
N ILE A 38 -6.76 8.00 -18.97
CA ILE A 38 -6.01 7.55 -20.14
C ILE A 38 -4.65 7.07 -19.70
N ASP A 39 -3.99 7.83 -18.84
CA ASP A 39 -2.69 7.50 -18.26
C ASP A 39 -2.76 6.30 -17.31
N ILE A 40 -3.85 6.17 -16.54
CA ILE A 40 -4.11 4.97 -15.73
C ILE A 40 -4.14 3.73 -16.63
N LEU A 41 -4.93 3.75 -17.70
CA LEU A 41 -5.06 2.64 -18.64
C LEU A 41 -3.73 2.29 -19.32
N ALA A 42 -3.04 3.29 -19.85
CA ALA A 42 -1.77 3.11 -20.55
C ALA A 42 -0.70 2.52 -19.62
N SER A 43 -0.56 3.09 -18.41
CA SER A 43 0.41 2.65 -17.42
C SER A 43 0.09 1.24 -16.89
N ALA A 44 -1.18 0.94 -16.60
CA ALA A 44 -1.61 -0.36 -16.12
C ALA A 44 -1.35 -1.46 -17.15
N LYS A 45 -1.71 -1.21 -18.41
CA LYS A 45 -1.51 -2.16 -19.53
C LYS A 45 -0.02 -2.43 -19.78
N CYS A 46 0.80 -1.38 -19.79
CA CYS A 46 2.24 -1.51 -20.06
C CYS A 46 2.97 -2.31 -18.96
N LYS A 47 2.55 -2.20 -17.71
CA LYS A 47 3.24 -2.76 -16.54
C LYS A 47 2.51 -3.94 -15.90
N GLY A 48 1.41 -4.43 -16.50
CA GLY A 48 0.62 -5.54 -15.94
C GLY A 48 0.05 -5.23 -14.55
N ARG A 49 -0.40 -3.97 -14.32
CA ARG A 49 -0.93 -3.56 -13.01
C ARG A 49 -2.43 -3.72 -12.96
N ILE A 50 -2.93 -4.13 -11.80
CA ILE A 50 -4.35 -4.20 -11.51
C ILE A 50 -4.83 -2.80 -11.14
N VAL A 51 -5.79 -2.27 -11.87
CA VAL A 51 -6.40 -0.96 -11.58
C VAL A 51 -7.39 -1.09 -10.44
N LEU A 52 -7.25 -0.23 -9.44
CA LEU A 52 -8.19 -0.07 -8.34
C LEU A 52 -8.96 1.23 -8.56
N THR A 53 -10.27 1.18 -8.65
CA THR A 53 -11.10 2.38 -8.84
C THR A 53 -12.44 2.27 -8.13
N SER A 54 -13.01 3.40 -7.73
CA SER A 54 -14.42 3.52 -7.32
C SER A 54 -15.32 4.06 -8.43
N ASP A 55 -14.73 4.47 -9.56
CA ASP A 55 -15.47 4.94 -10.73
C ASP A 55 -15.88 3.77 -11.64
N ARG A 56 -17.19 3.63 -11.84
CA ARG A 56 -17.76 2.61 -12.74
C ARG A 56 -17.42 2.84 -14.20
N LEU A 57 -17.24 4.08 -14.63
CA LEU A 57 -16.89 4.39 -16.02
C LEU A 57 -15.46 3.94 -16.31
N LEU A 58 -14.51 4.29 -15.43
CA LEU A 58 -13.13 3.82 -15.52
C LEU A 58 -13.05 2.29 -15.42
N PHE A 59 -13.79 1.67 -14.48
CA PHE A 59 -13.88 0.21 -14.37
C PHE A 59 -14.30 -0.44 -15.70
N ASN A 60 -15.39 0.04 -16.31
CA ASN A 60 -15.89 -0.50 -17.58
C ASN A 60 -14.90 -0.28 -18.74
N LYS A 61 -14.22 0.88 -18.74
CA LYS A 61 -13.19 1.23 -19.71
C LYS A 61 -11.98 0.29 -19.61
N CYS A 62 -11.53 -0.01 -18.38
CA CYS A 62 -10.47 -1.00 -18.12
C CYS A 62 -10.86 -2.38 -18.64
N LYS A 63 -12.05 -2.88 -18.31
CA LYS A 63 -12.55 -4.20 -18.76
C LYS A 63 -12.59 -4.30 -20.28
N LYS A 64 -13.11 -3.28 -20.97
CA LYS A 64 -13.15 -3.23 -22.46
C LYS A 64 -11.76 -3.29 -23.08
N ASN A 65 -10.74 -2.78 -22.39
CA ASN A 65 -9.36 -2.74 -22.87
C ASN A 65 -8.51 -3.94 -22.39
N GLY A 66 -9.12 -4.92 -21.75
CA GLY A 66 -8.41 -6.11 -21.24
C GLY A 66 -7.44 -5.81 -20.08
N VAL A 67 -7.71 -4.75 -19.32
CA VAL A 67 -6.91 -4.38 -18.14
C VAL A 67 -7.58 -4.96 -16.90
N ASP A 68 -6.82 -5.71 -16.09
CA ASP A 68 -7.31 -6.23 -14.82
C ASP A 68 -7.70 -5.07 -13.89
N THR A 69 -8.90 -5.15 -13.34
CA THR A 69 -9.43 -4.06 -12.51
C THR A 69 -10.36 -4.58 -11.43
N ILE A 70 -10.31 -3.94 -10.26
CA ILE A 70 -11.18 -4.20 -9.12
C ILE A 70 -11.96 -2.93 -8.81
N LEU A 71 -13.30 -3.05 -8.79
CA LEU A 71 -14.18 -1.97 -8.36
C LEU A 71 -14.27 -1.93 -6.83
N ILE A 72 -13.93 -0.78 -6.26
CA ILE A 72 -13.94 -0.53 -4.82
C ILE A 72 -15.08 0.44 -4.52
N ALA A 73 -16.18 -0.08 -4.01
CA ALA A 73 -17.41 0.71 -3.79
C ALA A 73 -18.01 0.50 -2.39
N LYS A 74 -17.15 0.21 -1.39
CA LYS A 74 -17.59 0.02 -0.01
C LYS A 74 -17.40 1.29 0.80
N GLU A 75 -18.17 1.42 1.87
CA GLU A 75 -18.17 2.62 2.72
C GLU A 75 -16.89 2.76 3.55
N THR A 76 -16.32 1.63 3.98
CA THR A 76 -15.14 1.62 4.86
C THR A 76 -13.86 1.20 4.15
N GLU A 77 -12.71 1.74 4.61
CA GLU A 77 -11.39 1.34 4.12
C GLU A 77 -11.14 -0.17 4.30
N ILE A 78 -11.61 -0.74 5.41
CA ILE A 78 -11.42 -2.16 5.72
C ILE A 78 -12.16 -3.03 4.72
N GLU A 79 -13.41 -2.72 4.43
CA GLU A 79 -14.19 -3.46 3.44
C GLU A 79 -13.61 -3.36 2.04
N ASN A 80 -13.09 -2.20 1.67
CA ASN A 80 -12.39 -2.02 0.40
C ASN A 80 -11.13 -2.88 0.32
N LEU A 81 -10.32 -2.93 1.38
CA LEU A 81 -9.14 -3.79 1.44
C LEU A 81 -9.52 -5.28 1.41
N VAL A 82 -10.55 -5.68 2.13
CA VAL A 82 -11.09 -7.06 2.09
C VAL A 82 -11.57 -7.40 0.68
N THR A 83 -12.25 -6.49 -0.01
CA THR A 83 -12.69 -6.69 -1.41
C THR A 83 -11.47 -6.90 -2.33
N ILE A 84 -10.42 -6.11 -2.19
CA ILE A 84 -9.19 -6.27 -2.99
C ILE A 84 -8.58 -7.66 -2.73
N PHE A 85 -8.37 -8.01 -1.47
CA PHE A 85 -7.68 -9.25 -1.12
C PHE A 85 -8.50 -10.50 -1.47
N SER A 86 -9.81 -10.48 -1.24
CA SER A 86 -10.70 -11.60 -1.61
C SER A 86 -10.79 -11.80 -3.12
N SER A 87 -10.82 -10.71 -3.91
CA SER A 87 -10.81 -10.79 -5.38
C SER A 87 -9.54 -11.43 -5.94
N LEU A 88 -8.45 -11.43 -5.18
CA LEU A 88 -7.17 -12.02 -5.54
C LEU A 88 -6.89 -13.35 -4.83
N ASN A 89 -7.86 -13.91 -4.14
CA ASN A 89 -7.73 -15.11 -3.31
C ASN A 89 -6.65 -15.02 -2.22
N ILE A 90 -6.32 -13.81 -1.77
CA ILE A 90 -5.39 -13.60 -0.66
C ILE A 90 -6.11 -13.95 0.64
N LYS A 91 -5.70 -15.04 1.27
CA LYS A 91 -6.32 -15.59 2.49
C LYS A 91 -5.95 -14.83 3.76
N SER A 92 -4.78 -14.21 3.78
CA SER A 92 -4.30 -13.44 4.93
C SER A 92 -3.25 -12.43 4.53
N VAL A 93 -3.21 -11.33 5.26
CA VAL A 93 -2.18 -10.29 5.16
C VAL A 93 -1.29 -10.39 6.40
N ASN A 94 0.02 -10.26 6.23
CA ASN A 94 0.98 -10.35 7.33
C ASN A 94 1.74 -9.03 7.49
N SER A 95 1.88 -8.58 8.75
CA SER A 95 2.61 -7.35 9.10
C SER A 95 4.00 -7.60 9.67
N GLN A 96 4.44 -8.84 9.76
CA GLN A 96 5.69 -9.17 10.49
C GLN A 96 6.94 -8.58 9.84
N ASN A 97 6.84 -8.20 8.60
CA ASN A 97 7.93 -7.55 7.90
C ASN A 97 7.58 -6.06 7.74
N VAL A 98 8.46 -5.21 8.21
CA VAL A 98 8.54 -3.76 8.11
C VAL A 98 7.96 -3.24 6.80
N PRO A 99 7.39 -2.03 6.74
CA PRO A 99 6.94 -1.45 5.50
C PRO A 99 8.08 -1.47 4.49
N TYR A 100 8.03 -2.41 3.56
CA TYR A 100 9.03 -2.53 2.51
C TYR A 100 8.98 -1.35 1.54
N LEU A 101 7.84 -0.63 1.53
CA LEU A 101 7.57 0.44 0.59
C LEU A 101 7.21 1.73 1.30
N CYS A 102 7.71 2.81 0.75
CA CYS A 102 7.39 4.16 1.20
C CYS A 102 5.90 4.45 0.97
N THR A 103 5.18 4.77 2.04
CA THR A 103 3.74 5.10 1.95
C THR A 103 3.49 6.39 1.15
N CYS A 104 4.51 7.24 1.00
CA CYS A 104 4.43 8.50 0.25
C CYS A 104 4.64 8.29 -1.26
N CYS A 105 5.75 7.65 -1.67
CA CYS A 105 6.16 7.59 -3.08
C CYS A 105 6.35 6.18 -3.63
N ASN A 106 6.01 5.14 -2.86
CA ASN A 106 6.18 3.73 -3.27
C ASN A 106 7.64 3.26 -3.43
N GLY A 107 8.64 4.08 -3.07
CA GLY A 107 10.06 3.71 -3.12
C GLY A 107 10.44 2.70 -2.04
N LEU A 108 11.53 2.00 -2.24
CA LEU A 108 12.07 1.06 -1.25
C LEU A 108 12.53 1.78 0.03
N LEU A 109 12.48 1.07 1.15
CA LEU A 109 12.94 1.55 2.44
C LEU A 109 14.23 0.83 2.84
N ASP A 110 15.28 1.58 3.06
CA ASP A 110 16.56 1.08 3.57
C ASP A 110 16.69 1.34 5.07
N THR A 111 17.31 0.41 5.79
CA THR A 111 17.60 0.56 7.21
C THR A 111 18.71 1.59 7.42
N ILE A 112 18.47 2.55 8.30
CA ILE A 112 19.47 3.55 8.69
C ILE A 112 20.42 2.90 9.73
N LYS A 113 21.67 2.73 9.35
CA LYS A 113 22.72 2.19 10.23
C LYS A 113 23.30 3.25 11.16
N ASP A 114 23.59 4.43 10.62
CA ASP A 114 24.10 5.57 11.41
C ASP A 114 22.96 6.55 11.75
N LYS A 115 22.56 6.55 13.02
CA LYS A 115 21.53 7.44 13.53
C LYS A 115 21.94 8.92 13.57
N ASN A 116 23.25 9.21 13.56
CA ASN A 116 23.72 10.59 13.52
C ASN A 116 23.34 11.28 12.20
N SER A 117 23.22 10.52 11.11
CA SER A 117 22.82 11.06 9.79
C SER A 117 21.41 11.64 9.77
N ILE A 118 20.58 11.34 10.77
CA ILE A 118 19.18 11.79 10.85
C ILE A 118 18.87 12.61 12.10
N LYS A 119 19.88 12.98 12.89
CA LYS A 119 19.71 13.67 14.17
C LYS A 119 18.93 15.00 14.06
N ASP A 120 19.10 15.71 12.95
CA ASP A 120 18.47 17.01 12.72
C ASP A 120 17.01 16.88 12.22
N HIS A 121 16.57 15.66 11.88
CA HIS A 121 15.24 15.35 11.37
C HIS A 121 14.34 14.62 12.38
N ILE A 122 14.91 14.11 13.47
CA ILE A 122 14.21 13.27 14.45
C ILE A 122 14.46 13.80 15.86
N PRO A 123 13.44 13.93 16.73
CA PRO A 123 13.61 14.35 18.11
C PRO A 123 14.61 13.46 18.86
N ALA A 124 15.50 14.05 19.65
CA ALA A 124 16.59 13.36 20.36
C ALA A 124 16.09 12.18 21.21
N ARG A 125 14.97 12.34 21.93
CA ARG A 125 14.34 11.28 22.73
C ARG A 125 13.97 10.04 21.90
N LEU A 126 13.63 10.25 20.62
CA LEU A 126 13.24 9.18 19.71
C LEU A 126 14.47 8.45 19.18
N LEU A 127 15.55 9.17 18.89
CA LEU A 127 16.85 8.59 18.50
C LEU A 127 17.41 7.66 19.59
N GLN A 128 17.22 8.03 20.86
CA GLN A 128 17.68 7.25 22.03
C GLN A 128 16.76 6.06 22.38
N SER A 129 15.60 5.95 21.76
CA SER A 129 14.57 4.95 22.13
C SER A 129 14.87 3.51 21.69
N GLY A 130 16.06 3.19 21.20
CA GLY A 130 16.41 1.85 20.70
C GLY A 130 15.71 1.42 19.40
N LYS A 131 14.86 2.28 18.82
CA LYS A 131 14.10 1.97 17.60
C LYS A 131 15.00 1.85 16.37
N ILE A 132 14.55 1.01 15.43
CA ILE A 132 15.14 0.94 14.09
C ILE A 132 14.47 1.99 13.21
N PHE A 133 15.28 2.73 12.46
CA PHE A 133 14.84 3.74 11.51
C PHE A 133 15.08 3.26 10.09
N TYR A 134 14.22 3.70 9.19
CA TYR A 134 14.28 3.42 7.76
C TYR A 134 14.17 4.71 6.98
N MET A 135 14.84 4.79 5.85
CA MET A 135 14.77 5.94 4.94
C MET A 135 14.33 5.48 3.56
N CYS A 136 13.43 6.21 2.95
CA CYS A 136 13.05 5.97 1.57
C CYS A 136 14.22 6.32 0.62
N THR A 137 14.57 5.39 -0.26
CA THR A 137 15.63 5.58 -1.26
C THR A 137 15.34 6.74 -2.21
N ASN A 138 14.03 7.00 -2.49
CA ASN A 138 13.58 8.02 -3.44
C ASN A 138 13.33 9.38 -2.75
N CYS A 139 12.30 9.47 -1.91
CA CYS A 139 11.85 10.75 -1.34
C CYS A 139 12.51 11.11 0.00
N LYS A 140 13.43 10.27 0.50
CA LYS A 140 14.21 10.46 1.74
C LYS A 140 13.35 10.54 3.02
N LYS A 141 12.05 10.26 2.95
CA LYS A 141 11.19 10.24 4.13
C LYS A 141 11.64 9.18 5.12
N ILE A 142 11.69 9.54 6.40
CA ILE A 142 12.15 8.67 7.48
C ILE A 142 10.94 7.99 8.14
N TYR A 143 11.12 6.72 8.49
CA TYR A 143 10.13 5.87 9.15
C TYR A 143 10.73 5.16 10.35
N TRP A 144 9.92 4.83 11.35
CA TRP A 144 10.31 4.04 12.51
C TRP A 144 9.12 3.24 13.04
N ARG A 145 9.39 2.20 13.81
CA ARG A 145 8.34 1.48 14.53
C ARG A 145 7.89 2.29 15.74
N GLY A 146 6.62 2.68 15.76
CA GLY A 146 5.99 3.44 16.86
C GLY A 146 4.56 2.98 17.09
N THR A 147 3.79 3.76 17.85
CA THR A 147 2.35 3.51 18.15
C THR A 147 1.49 3.31 16.90
N HIS A 148 1.89 3.92 15.77
CA HIS A 148 1.22 3.67 14.49
C HIS A 148 1.27 2.21 14.04
N MET A 149 2.31 1.45 14.45
CA MET A 149 2.42 0.02 14.12
C MET A 149 1.42 -0.85 14.89
N GLU A 150 1.04 -0.44 16.10
CA GLU A 150 -0.02 -1.11 16.86
C GLU A 150 -1.37 -0.98 16.16
N ASN A 151 -1.68 0.22 15.66
CA ASN A 151 -2.89 0.47 14.88
C ASN A 151 -2.91 -0.35 13.57
N ILE A 152 -1.75 -0.49 12.91
CA ILE A 152 -1.62 -1.32 11.71
C ILE A 152 -1.84 -2.80 12.06
N SER A 153 -1.30 -3.26 13.17
CA SER A 153 -1.49 -4.65 13.62
C SER A 153 -2.95 -4.95 13.93
N CYS A 154 -3.68 -4.02 14.55
CA CYS A 154 -5.12 -4.13 14.78
C CYS A 154 -5.90 -4.16 13.44
N LEU A 155 -5.57 -3.27 12.52
CA LEU A 155 -6.18 -3.23 11.18
C LEU A 155 -5.98 -4.56 10.44
N ILE A 156 -4.77 -5.12 10.46
CA ILE A 156 -4.48 -6.41 9.82
C ILE A 156 -5.27 -7.55 10.45
N LYS A 157 -5.36 -7.58 11.78
CA LYS A 157 -6.17 -8.59 12.48
C LYS A 157 -7.63 -8.52 12.03
N GLU A 158 -8.21 -7.33 11.94
CA GLU A 158 -9.59 -7.14 11.52
C GLU A 158 -9.81 -7.57 10.07
N ILE A 159 -8.91 -7.19 9.15
CA ILE A 159 -8.93 -7.65 7.75
C ILE A 159 -8.88 -9.18 7.69
N ASN A 160 -7.96 -9.81 8.42
CA ASN A 160 -7.80 -11.25 8.39
C ASN A 160 -9.01 -11.99 8.97
N ILE A 161 -9.69 -11.44 9.98
CA ILE A 161 -10.95 -11.99 10.50
C ILE A 161 -12.03 -11.97 9.41
N LYS A 162 -12.20 -10.83 8.73
CA LYS A 162 -13.17 -10.69 7.64
C LYS A 162 -12.86 -11.60 6.44
N LEU A 163 -11.56 -11.73 6.08
CA LEU A 163 -11.16 -12.66 5.00
C LEU A 163 -11.48 -14.12 5.32
N LYS A 164 -11.31 -14.53 6.58
CA LYS A 164 -11.65 -15.89 7.04
C LYS A 164 -13.16 -16.14 6.99
N SER A 165 -14.00 -15.15 7.22
CA SER A 165 -15.47 -15.30 7.18
C SER A 165 -16.04 -15.39 5.75
N LEU A 166 -15.25 -15.07 4.73
CA LEU A 166 -15.63 -15.16 3.32
C LEU A 166 -15.22 -16.49 2.65
N ASN A 167 -14.43 -17.31 3.33
CA ASN A 167 -13.97 -18.63 2.88
C ASN A 167 -14.65 -19.75 3.67
#